data_aa6fcc24a4473108249e8902174bff26
#
_entry.id   aa6fcc24a4473108249e8902174bff26
#
_cell.length_a   1.000
_cell.length_b   1.000
_cell.length_c   1.000
_cell.angle_alpha   90.00
_cell.angle_beta   90.00
_cell.angle_gamma   90.00
#
_symmetry.space_group_name_H-M   'P 1'
#
loop_
_entity.id
_entity.type
_entity.pdbx_description
1 polymer ?
#
loop_
_entity_poly.entity_id
_entity_poly.type
_entity_poly.pdbx_seq_one_letter_code
_entity_poly.pdbx_strand_id
1 'polypeptide(L)'
;SHMIGSFPKRGFFRSTWGMANYRRGEPIYAEMLRHETVPLLLLDFAQLAEAVGAPGQELQPTDLRLFENDRAVLRDNYIEHWGPVWVAGKRLAGGQSEFTILIPGRYTLEGEAVAIDGRPVAKGSVIELARGRHQLFAEGSSVRLLRWGEQLGRPSGPPPRGPMFEGF
;
A
#
# COMPACT_ATOMS: atom_id res chain seq x y z
N SER A 1 20.78 8.38 5.99
CA SER A 1 19.61 8.99 5.37
C SER A 1 18.39 8.64 6.20
N HIS A 2 17.80 9.64 6.78
CA HIS A 2 16.59 9.52 7.58
C HIS A 2 15.41 9.50 6.63
N MET A 3 15.12 8.36 6.05
CA MET A 3 13.86 8.19 5.35
C MET A 3 12.75 8.36 6.38
N ILE A 4 12.30 9.60 6.41
CA ILE A 4 10.97 10.04 6.82
C ILE A 4 10.32 9.15 7.85
N GLY A 5 10.29 9.63 9.03
CA GLY A 5 9.91 9.14 10.34
C GLY A 5 8.74 8.20 10.57
N SER A 6 8.31 7.44 9.60
CA SER A 6 7.22 6.48 9.76
C SER A 6 7.67 5.02 9.71
N PHE A 7 8.90 4.76 9.36
CA PHE A 7 9.43 3.39 9.38
C PHE A 7 10.20 3.18 10.67
N PRO A 8 9.84 2.18 11.49
CA PRO A 8 10.68 1.81 12.61
C PRO A 8 12.10 1.57 12.10
N LYS A 9 13.10 2.03 12.83
CA LYS A 9 14.52 1.93 12.47
C LYS A 9 15.04 0.48 12.30
N ARG A 10 14.16 -0.49 12.40
CA ARG A 10 14.44 -1.90 12.17
C ARG A 10 14.32 -2.20 10.68
N GLY A 11 15.43 -2.51 10.07
CA GLY A 11 15.43 -3.03 8.71
C GLY A 11 15.53 -1.97 7.62
N PHE A 12 16.60 -1.19 7.62
CA PHE A 12 17.01 -0.56 6.40
C PHE A 12 17.30 -1.64 5.36
N PHE A 13 16.37 -1.83 4.44
CA PHE A 13 16.53 -2.79 3.34
C PHE A 13 17.82 -2.55 2.55
N ARG A 14 18.28 -1.30 2.46
CA ARG A 14 19.55 -0.91 1.83
C ARG A 14 20.78 -1.13 2.71
N SER A 15 20.65 -1.45 3.99
CA SER A 15 21.82 -1.79 4.79
C SER A 15 22.30 -3.19 4.44
N THR A 16 23.61 -3.39 4.47
CA THR A 16 24.22 -4.74 4.27
C THR A 16 23.59 -5.78 5.23
N TRP A 17 23.31 -5.37 6.44
CA TRP A 17 22.66 -6.21 7.45
C TRP A 17 21.19 -6.51 7.11
N GLY A 18 20.41 -5.51 6.71
CA GLY A 18 19.02 -5.71 6.30
C GLY A 18 18.89 -6.62 5.10
N MET A 19 19.76 -6.46 4.10
CA MET A 19 19.80 -7.34 2.94
C MET A 19 20.26 -8.76 3.28
N ALA A 20 21.20 -8.92 4.22
CA ALA A 20 21.64 -10.24 4.66
C ALA A 20 20.52 -11.00 5.39
N ASN A 21 19.74 -10.32 6.23
CA ASN A 21 18.58 -10.91 6.91
C ASN A 21 17.49 -11.27 5.92
N TYR A 22 17.19 -10.39 4.98
CA TYR A 22 16.22 -10.66 3.95
C TYR A 22 16.60 -11.88 3.10
N ARG A 23 17.87 -12.00 2.68
CA ARG A 23 18.37 -13.17 1.95
C ARG A 23 18.28 -14.48 2.75
N ARG A 24 18.27 -14.41 4.08
CA ARG A 24 18.06 -15.59 4.94
C ARG A 24 16.60 -16.03 5.05
N GLY A 25 15.68 -15.32 4.42
CA GLY A 25 14.27 -15.70 4.38
C GLY A 25 13.39 -15.05 5.43
N GLU A 26 13.86 -13.97 6.05
CA GLU A 26 13.07 -13.20 7.02
C GLU A 26 12.21 -12.16 6.29
N PRO A 27 10.87 -12.30 6.20
CA PRO A 27 10.00 -11.32 5.61
C PRO A 27 10.00 -10.05 6.47
N ILE A 28 10.09 -8.89 5.82
CA ILE A 28 10.16 -7.59 6.51
C ILE A 28 8.81 -6.88 6.46
N TYR A 29 8.24 -6.74 5.28
CA TYR A 29 7.03 -5.92 5.09
C TYR A 29 5.78 -6.62 5.60
N ALA A 30 5.65 -7.91 5.35
CA ALA A 30 4.51 -8.68 5.84
C ALA A 30 4.44 -8.68 7.37
N GLU A 31 5.58 -8.83 8.04
CA GLU A 31 5.65 -8.80 9.50
C GLU A 31 5.43 -7.38 10.05
N MET A 32 6.06 -6.38 9.45
CA MET A 32 5.91 -4.98 9.85
C MET A 32 4.45 -4.54 9.80
N LEU A 33 3.74 -4.81 8.70
CA LEU A 33 2.36 -4.35 8.52
C LEU A 33 1.34 -5.06 9.42
N ARG A 34 1.70 -6.21 10.00
CA ARG A 34 0.86 -6.86 11.02
C ARG A 34 0.83 -6.10 12.34
N HIS A 35 1.89 -5.39 12.67
CA HIS A 35 2.08 -4.76 13.97
C HIS A 35 2.06 -3.24 13.89
N GLU A 36 2.53 -2.69 12.79
CA GLU A 36 2.70 -1.25 12.62
C GLU A 36 1.62 -0.65 11.73
N THR A 37 1.34 0.63 11.94
CA THR A 37 0.47 1.43 11.07
C THR A 37 1.35 2.29 10.17
N VAL A 38 1.50 1.86 8.91
CA VAL A 38 2.33 2.54 7.91
C VAL A 38 1.44 2.99 6.75
N PRO A 39 0.83 4.17 6.81
CA PRO A 39 -0.15 4.58 5.81
C PRO A 39 0.47 5.08 4.50
N LEU A 40 1.76 5.38 4.48
CA LEU A 40 2.47 5.94 3.32
C LEU A 40 3.58 5.01 2.85
N LEU A 41 3.63 4.75 1.55
CA LEU A 41 4.69 4.02 0.89
C LEU A 41 5.30 4.89 -0.21
N LEU A 42 6.61 5.13 -0.14
CA LEU A 42 7.36 5.82 -1.18
C LEU A 42 8.14 4.82 -2.01
N LEU A 43 7.88 4.79 -3.30
CA LEU A 43 8.55 3.90 -4.24
C LEU A 43 9.90 4.51 -4.66
N ASP A 44 10.86 4.52 -3.74
CA ASP A 44 12.19 5.08 -3.97
C ASP A 44 13.18 4.07 -4.58
N PHE A 45 12.79 2.80 -4.70
CA PHE A 45 13.61 1.78 -5.33
C PHE A 45 12.78 0.73 -6.07
N ALA A 46 13.39 0.16 -7.10
CA ALA A 46 12.74 -0.69 -8.08
C ALA A 46 12.02 -1.90 -7.47
N GLN A 47 12.53 -2.47 -6.38
CA GLN A 47 11.93 -3.62 -5.70
C GLN A 47 10.54 -3.32 -5.12
N LEU A 48 10.35 -2.11 -4.56
CA LEU A 48 9.03 -1.70 -4.07
C LEU A 48 8.08 -1.42 -5.22
N ALA A 49 8.57 -0.75 -6.27
CA ALA A 49 7.78 -0.47 -7.45
C ALA A 49 7.29 -1.75 -8.12
N GLU A 50 8.18 -2.73 -8.30
CA GLU A 50 7.82 -4.05 -8.84
C GLU A 50 6.83 -4.78 -7.94
N ALA A 51 7.03 -4.73 -6.62
CA ALA A 51 6.15 -5.40 -5.66
C ALA A 51 4.70 -4.93 -5.74
N VAL A 52 4.46 -3.64 -5.93
CA VAL A 52 3.11 -3.07 -6.05
C VAL A 52 2.58 -3.04 -7.49
N GLY A 53 3.40 -3.42 -8.46
CA GLY A 53 3.05 -3.39 -9.88
C GLY A 53 3.02 -1.97 -10.47
N ALA A 54 3.85 -1.06 -9.93
CA ALA A 54 3.98 0.29 -10.46
C ALA A 54 4.69 0.29 -11.83
N PRO A 55 4.25 1.11 -12.79
CA PRO A 55 4.88 1.19 -14.10
C PRO A 55 6.27 1.83 -14.05
N GLY A 56 7.16 1.44 -14.94
CA GLY A 56 8.37 2.19 -15.28
C GLY A 56 9.65 1.86 -14.54
N GLN A 57 9.66 0.87 -13.65
CA GLN A 57 10.90 0.38 -13.04
C GLN A 57 11.00 -1.15 -13.18
N GLU A 58 11.73 -1.60 -14.18
CA GLU A 58 12.02 -3.02 -14.36
C GLU A 58 13.24 -3.42 -13.54
N LEU A 59 13.10 -4.51 -12.80
CA LEU A 59 14.23 -5.13 -12.11
C LEU A 59 15.14 -5.84 -13.12
N GLN A 60 16.44 -5.62 -12.97
CA GLN A 60 17.41 -6.42 -13.70
C GLN A 60 17.39 -7.88 -13.18
N PRO A 61 17.79 -8.86 -13.99
CA PRO A 61 17.82 -10.27 -13.57
C PRO A 61 18.67 -10.55 -12.32
N THR A 62 19.66 -9.69 -12.08
CA THR A 62 20.59 -9.79 -10.92
C THR A 62 20.07 -9.08 -9.67
N ASP A 63 18.98 -8.31 -9.79
CA ASP A 63 18.43 -7.58 -8.66
C ASP A 63 17.78 -8.51 -7.65
N LEU A 64 17.93 -8.18 -6.38
CA LEU A 64 17.23 -8.86 -5.31
C LEU A 64 15.73 -8.56 -5.43
N ARG A 65 14.92 -9.59 -5.55
CA ARG A 65 13.45 -9.48 -5.53
C ARG A 65 12.93 -9.64 -4.11
N LEU A 66 11.84 -8.95 -3.81
CA LEU A 66 11.11 -9.16 -2.56
C LEU A 66 10.48 -10.56 -2.55
N PHE A 67 10.40 -11.16 -1.36
CA PHE A 67 9.67 -12.42 -1.19
C PHE A 67 8.22 -12.27 -1.58
N GLU A 68 7.60 -13.33 -2.08
CA GLU A 68 6.22 -13.27 -2.56
C GLU A 68 5.24 -12.84 -1.46
N ASN A 69 5.46 -13.24 -0.21
CA ASN A 69 4.64 -12.80 0.93
C ASN A 69 4.70 -11.28 1.12
N ASP A 70 5.88 -10.68 0.99
CA ASP A 70 6.05 -9.23 1.09
C ASP A 70 5.43 -8.51 -0.11
N ARG A 71 5.62 -9.05 -1.31
CA ARG A 71 5.01 -8.52 -2.54
C ARG A 71 3.48 -8.55 -2.47
N ALA A 72 2.93 -9.69 -2.07
CA ALA A 72 1.48 -9.85 -1.93
C ALA A 72 0.91 -8.84 -0.91
N VAL A 73 1.52 -8.74 0.28
CA VAL A 73 1.01 -7.83 1.31
C VAL A 73 1.13 -6.36 0.89
N LEU A 74 2.17 -5.97 0.18
CA LEU A 74 2.31 -4.60 -0.34
C LEU A 74 1.26 -4.32 -1.43
N ARG A 75 1.11 -5.21 -2.40
CA ARG A 75 0.13 -5.08 -3.49
C ARG A 75 -1.31 -5.01 -3.00
N ASP A 76 -1.62 -5.79 -1.97
CA ASP A 76 -2.96 -5.87 -1.42
C ASP A 76 -3.32 -4.71 -0.49
N ASN A 77 -2.34 -3.98 0.03
CA ASN A 77 -2.58 -2.97 1.05
C ASN A 77 -2.16 -1.56 0.68
N TYR A 78 -1.64 -1.36 -0.54
CA TYR A 78 -1.31 -0.03 -1.03
C TYR A 78 -1.90 0.22 -2.42
N ILE A 79 -2.30 1.46 -2.66
CA ILE A 79 -2.79 1.95 -3.95
C ILE A 79 -2.04 3.21 -4.33
N GLU A 80 -1.87 3.42 -5.63
CA GLU A 80 -1.24 4.64 -6.13
C GLU A 80 -2.03 5.87 -5.70
N HIS A 81 -1.31 6.86 -5.17
CA HIS A 81 -1.84 8.17 -4.91
C HIS A 81 -1.39 9.19 -5.95
N TRP A 82 -0.08 9.32 -6.14
CA TRP A 82 0.50 10.22 -7.11
C TRP A 82 1.96 9.84 -7.42
N GLY A 83 2.22 9.29 -8.59
CA GLY A 83 3.55 8.83 -9.01
C GLY A 83 4.18 7.85 -8.01
N PRO A 84 5.36 8.16 -7.45
CA PRO A 84 6.02 7.28 -6.51
C PRO A 84 5.38 7.28 -5.11
N VAL A 85 4.38 8.13 -4.86
CA VAL A 85 3.67 8.20 -3.59
C VAL A 85 2.47 7.25 -3.62
N TRP A 86 2.51 6.25 -2.78
CA TRP A 86 1.44 5.28 -2.58
C TRP A 86 0.91 5.38 -1.15
N VAL A 87 -0.38 5.12 -0.98
CA VAL A 87 -1.04 5.18 0.32
C VAL A 87 -1.72 3.86 0.63
N ALA A 88 -1.88 3.59 1.91
CA ALA A 88 -2.68 2.44 2.33
C ALA A 88 -4.04 2.47 1.64
N GLY A 89 -4.49 1.32 1.18
CA GLY A 89 -5.76 1.23 0.46
C GLY A 89 -6.12 -0.19 0.07
N LYS A 90 -7.35 -0.34 -0.40
CA LYS A 90 -7.86 -1.62 -0.89
C LYS A 90 -8.57 -1.44 -2.21
N ARG A 91 -8.33 -2.37 -3.11
CA ARG A 91 -9.19 -2.58 -4.29
C ARG A 91 -10.27 -3.57 -3.90
N LEU A 92 -11.52 -3.14 -3.95
CA LEU A 92 -12.69 -3.96 -3.67
C LEU A 92 -13.28 -4.41 -5.02
N ALA A 93 -13.10 -5.69 -5.33
CA ALA A 93 -13.64 -6.25 -6.57
C ALA A 93 -15.14 -6.53 -6.45
N GLY A 94 -15.85 -6.46 -7.58
CA GLY A 94 -17.24 -6.90 -7.64
C GLY A 94 -17.39 -8.37 -7.29
N GLY A 95 -18.45 -8.72 -6.55
CA GLY A 95 -18.69 -10.08 -6.07
C GLY A 95 -17.88 -10.52 -4.86
N GLN A 96 -16.94 -9.69 -4.39
CA GLN A 96 -16.22 -9.93 -3.15
C GLN A 96 -17.14 -9.67 -1.96
N SER A 97 -17.18 -10.60 -0.99
CA SER A 97 -18.02 -10.50 0.20
C SER A 97 -17.27 -10.07 1.47
N GLU A 98 -15.95 -10.15 1.47
CA GLU A 98 -15.12 -9.77 2.60
C GLU A 98 -13.75 -9.23 2.15
N PHE A 99 -13.12 -8.44 3.01
CA PHE A 99 -11.74 -7.97 2.84
C PHE A 99 -11.05 -7.79 4.18
N THR A 100 -9.72 -7.71 4.17
CA THR A 100 -8.93 -7.53 5.40
C THR A 100 -8.21 -6.19 5.37
N ILE A 101 -8.30 -5.44 6.45
CA ILE A 101 -7.52 -4.23 6.72
C ILE A 101 -6.33 -4.59 7.60
N LEU A 102 -5.11 -4.38 7.13
CA LEU A 102 -3.88 -4.48 7.93
C LEU A 102 -3.46 -3.13 8.52
N ILE A 103 -3.74 -2.05 7.83
CA ILE A 103 -3.38 -0.69 8.24
C ILE A 103 -4.67 0.01 8.70
N PRO A 104 -4.92 0.09 10.02
CA PRO A 104 -6.15 0.70 10.53
C PRO A 104 -6.15 2.20 10.29
N GLY A 105 -7.33 2.79 10.17
CA GLY A 105 -7.48 4.24 10.04
C GLY A 105 -8.73 4.67 9.30
N ARG A 106 -8.73 5.93 8.87
CA ARG A 106 -9.84 6.54 8.13
C ARG A 106 -9.61 6.38 6.64
N TYR A 107 -10.61 5.88 5.94
CA TYR A 107 -10.56 5.58 4.52
C TYR A 107 -11.66 6.33 3.77
N THR A 108 -11.34 6.92 2.64
CA THR A 108 -12.31 7.49 1.70
C THR A 108 -12.71 6.43 0.67
N LEU A 109 -14.01 6.24 0.45
CA LEU A 109 -14.52 5.37 -0.62
C LEU A 109 -14.47 6.10 -1.96
N GLU A 110 -13.74 5.55 -2.92
CA GLU A 110 -13.75 5.97 -4.32
C GLU A 110 -14.50 4.92 -5.15
N GLY A 111 -15.46 5.38 -5.96
CA GLY A 111 -16.33 4.53 -6.77
C GLY A 111 -17.78 4.52 -6.27
N GLU A 112 -18.52 3.49 -6.59
CA GLU A 112 -19.93 3.36 -6.21
C GLU A 112 -20.11 3.07 -4.73
N ALA A 113 -21.29 3.40 -4.20
CA ALA A 113 -21.66 3.12 -2.83
C ALA A 113 -21.62 1.62 -2.52
N VAL A 114 -21.30 1.30 -1.27
CA VAL A 114 -21.25 -0.07 -0.74
C VAL A 114 -21.84 -0.09 0.66
N ALA A 115 -22.04 -1.30 1.23
CA ALA A 115 -22.18 -1.42 2.67
C ALA A 115 -20.95 -2.17 3.22
N ILE A 116 -20.37 -1.65 4.28
CA ILE A 116 -19.24 -2.24 5.00
C ILE A 116 -19.69 -2.52 6.43
N ASP A 117 -19.58 -3.76 6.86
CA ASP A 117 -20.04 -4.23 8.18
C ASP A 117 -21.50 -3.83 8.47
N GLY A 118 -22.35 -3.91 7.44
CA GLY A 118 -23.76 -3.53 7.51
C GLY A 118 -24.03 -2.03 7.49
N ARG A 119 -23.01 -1.17 7.38
CA ARG A 119 -23.15 0.29 7.33
C ARG A 119 -23.07 0.79 5.89
N PRO A 120 -24.03 1.56 5.40
CA PRO A 120 -23.95 2.15 4.06
C PRO A 120 -22.84 3.20 4.00
N VAL A 121 -22.03 3.13 2.96
CA VAL A 121 -20.91 4.05 2.68
C VAL A 121 -21.10 4.62 1.28
N ALA A 122 -21.36 5.89 1.18
CA ALA A 122 -21.53 6.57 -0.10
C ALA A 122 -20.18 6.92 -0.74
N LYS A 123 -20.17 7.13 -2.05
CA LYS A 123 -19.00 7.66 -2.77
C LYS A 123 -18.48 8.94 -2.12
N GLY A 124 -17.18 9.01 -1.88
CA GLY A 124 -16.51 10.15 -1.25
C GLY A 124 -16.68 10.22 0.28
N SER A 125 -17.45 9.33 0.88
CA SER A 125 -17.59 9.28 2.34
C SER A 125 -16.33 8.69 2.98
N VAL A 126 -16.06 9.14 4.19
CA VAL A 126 -14.98 8.64 5.04
C VAL A 126 -15.52 7.62 6.02
N ILE A 127 -14.86 6.49 6.12
CA ILE A 127 -15.17 5.43 7.09
C ILE A 127 -13.91 5.09 7.91
N GLU A 128 -14.07 4.90 9.20
CA GLU A 128 -13.01 4.39 10.05
C GLU A 128 -13.05 2.87 10.06
N LEU A 129 -11.90 2.24 9.73
CA LEU A 129 -11.74 0.80 9.67
C LEU A 129 -10.66 0.35 10.63
N ALA A 130 -11.01 -0.58 11.50
CA ALA A 130 -10.08 -1.24 12.39
C ALA A 130 -9.23 -2.27 11.63
N ARG A 131 -8.15 -2.73 12.24
CA ARG A 131 -7.40 -3.88 11.73
C ARG A 131 -8.25 -5.14 11.88
N GLY A 132 -8.35 -5.93 10.82
CA GLY A 132 -9.12 -7.17 10.84
C GLY A 132 -9.93 -7.40 9.57
N ARG A 133 -10.82 -8.37 9.64
CA ARG A 133 -11.77 -8.69 8.57
C ARG A 133 -12.98 -7.78 8.61
N HIS A 134 -13.45 -7.38 7.44
CA HIS A 134 -14.64 -6.60 7.22
C HIS A 134 -15.54 -7.27 6.19
N GLN A 135 -16.85 -7.20 6.39
CA GLN A 135 -17.82 -7.66 5.41
C GLN A 135 -18.10 -6.57 4.37
N LEU A 136 -18.24 -6.99 3.12
CA LEU A 136 -18.53 -6.11 2.00
C LEU A 136 -19.83 -6.55 1.33
N PHE A 137 -20.75 -5.62 1.15
CA PHE A 137 -21.94 -5.80 0.34
C PHE A 137 -21.92 -4.71 -0.76
N ALA A 138 -21.69 -5.15 -1.98
CA ALA A 138 -21.58 -4.28 -3.13
C ALA A 138 -22.40 -4.82 -4.29
N GLU A 139 -23.25 -4.02 -4.87
CA GLU A 139 -23.98 -4.34 -6.09
C GLU A 139 -23.08 -4.12 -7.31
N GLY A 140 -23.29 -4.97 -8.33
CA GLY A 140 -22.55 -4.88 -9.59
C GLY A 140 -21.11 -5.38 -9.53
N SER A 141 -20.42 -5.31 -10.67
CA SER A 141 -19.06 -5.84 -10.86
C SER A 141 -17.95 -4.74 -10.88
N SER A 142 -18.32 -3.48 -10.63
CA SER A 142 -17.34 -2.38 -10.67
C SER A 142 -16.31 -2.47 -9.55
N VAL A 143 -15.07 -2.13 -9.88
CA VAL A 143 -14.00 -2.05 -8.89
C VAL A 143 -14.13 -0.72 -8.12
N ARG A 144 -14.02 -0.81 -6.81
CA ARG A 144 -14.05 0.32 -5.89
C ARG A 144 -12.71 0.40 -5.15
N LEU A 145 -12.36 1.59 -4.68
CA LEU A 145 -11.14 1.78 -3.91
C LEU A 145 -11.49 2.33 -2.53
N LEU A 146 -10.86 1.77 -1.52
CA LEU A 146 -10.73 2.40 -0.22
C LEU A 146 -9.35 3.05 -0.16
N ARG A 147 -9.29 4.36 -0.04
CA ARG A 147 -8.05 5.14 0.04
C ARG A 147 -7.88 5.68 1.45
N TRP A 148 -6.75 5.40 2.07
CA TRP A 148 -6.43 5.94 3.39
C TRP A 148 -6.40 7.47 3.39
N GLY A 149 -6.93 8.06 4.46
CA GLY A 149 -7.03 9.51 4.62
C GLY A 149 -8.39 10.09 4.22
N GLU A 150 -8.60 11.33 4.63
CA GLU A 150 -9.82 12.10 4.36
C GLU A 150 -9.63 12.91 3.10
N GLN A 151 -10.04 12.38 1.96
CA GLN A 151 -10.01 13.07 0.66
C GLN A 151 -8.65 13.70 0.36
N LEU A 152 -7.59 12.90 0.44
CA LEU A 152 -6.22 13.37 0.17
C LEU A 152 -6.16 14.06 -1.20
N GLY A 153 -5.76 15.33 -1.18
CA GLY A 153 -5.54 16.10 -2.39
C GLY A 153 -4.38 15.53 -3.21
N ARG A 154 -4.51 15.57 -4.54
CA ARG A 154 -3.41 15.25 -5.46
C ARG A 154 -2.83 16.54 -6.01
N PRO A 155 -1.52 16.63 -6.16
CA PRO A 155 -0.90 17.75 -6.87
C PRO A 155 -1.46 17.87 -8.29
N SER A 156 -1.65 19.09 -8.77
CA SER A 156 -2.23 19.35 -10.11
C SER A 156 -1.25 19.10 -11.26
N GLY A 157 0.05 18.95 -10.97
CA GLY A 157 1.08 18.67 -11.97
C GLY A 157 1.25 17.19 -12.28
N PRO A 158 1.97 16.85 -13.35
CA PRO A 158 2.33 15.47 -13.61
C PRO A 158 3.20 14.92 -12.48
N PRO A 159 3.06 13.62 -12.13
CA PRO A 159 3.89 13.03 -11.10
C PRO A 159 5.37 13.00 -11.55
N PRO A 160 6.31 13.09 -10.60
CA PRO A 160 7.72 12.93 -10.90
C PRO A 160 7.99 11.53 -11.48
N ARG A 161 8.88 11.47 -12.44
CA ARG A 161 9.37 10.22 -13.01
C ARG A 161 10.71 9.89 -12.38
N GLY A 162 10.86 8.72 -11.83
CA GLY A 162 12.10 8.27 -11.16
C GLY A 162 12.07 8.43 -9.63
N PRO A 163 13.19 8.16 -8.98
CA PRO A 163 13.30 8.26 -7.52
C PRO A 163 13.07 9.71 -7.08
N MET A 164 12.29 9.90 -6.01
CA MET A 164 12.02 11.23 -5.45
C MET A 164 13.23 11.84 -4.76
N PHE A 165 14.20 11.03 -4.41
CA PHE A 165 15.38 11.42 -3.65
C PHE A 165 16.62 10.90 -4.37
N GLU A 166 17.16 11.72 -5.29
CA GLU A 166 18.46 11.44 -5.89
C GLU A 166 19.57 11.89 -4.91
N GLY A 167 20.50 10.98 -4.64
CA GLY A 167 21.72 11.34 -3.90
C GLY A 167 21.71 11.07 -2.39
N PHE A 168 20.83 10.24 -1.87
CA PHE A 168 20.86 9.76 -0.47
C PHE A 168 21.30 8.30 -0.32
#